data_f2a299dda7fb99c9fa8ab7709c0c5e54
#
_entry.id   f2a299dda7fb99c9fa8ab7709c0c5e54
#
_cell.length_a   1.000
_cell.length_b   1.000
_cell.length_c   1.000
_cell.angle_alpha   90.00
_cell.angle_beta   90.00
_cell.angle_gamma   90.00
#
_symmetry.space_group_name_H-M   'P 1'
#
loop_
_entity.id
_entity.type
_entity.pdbx_description
1 polymer ?
#
loop_
_entity_poly.entity_id
_entity_poly.type
_entity_poly.pdbx_seq_one_letter_code
_entity_poly.pdbx_strand_id
1 'polypeptide(L)'
;SMLHECAITKNYMLVFDLSVAFDLYKLGRGYFPFSWDDNHSARIGLLDRNGDSNEVKWFEIDSTYFFHTFNAHEDSSGNVIVTAAAYDRLFDTDWNGPFTESPPQLTRWELNTSSGLATKSQLDDRAVEFPRIHPSFVGKSNQYGYALASSNTSQPDFKEIVKYDFNNNTSEVYEYGSGKFGAEPVFVAAEGAQSEDEGYLLSLVYNQETDKSDLIILDAKEP
;
A
#
# COMPACT_ATOMS: atom_id res chain seq x y z
N SER A 1 13.69 -10.89 -7.02
CA SER A 1 12.51 -10.03 -7.18
C SER A 1 12.85 -8.56 -7.02
N MET A 2 11.93 -7.68 -7.39
CA MET A 2 12.01 -6.24 -7.13
C MET A 2 11.57 -5.98 -5.70
N LEU A 3 12.49 -5.57 -4.84
CA LEU A 3 12.18 -5.14 -3.48
C LEU A 3 12.00 -3.61 -3.49
N HIS A 4 10.79 -3.14 -3.21
CA HIS A 4 10.48 -1.70 -3.21
C HIS A 4 10.29 -1.15 -1.80
N GLU A 5 9.67 -1.93 -0.93
CA GLU A 5 9.36 -1.56 0.44
C GLU A 5 9.63 -2.72 1.41
N CYS A 6 9.70 -2.41 2.68
CA CYS A 6 9.65 -3.35 3.79
C CYS A 6 8.71 -2.78 4.86
N ALA A 7 8.15 -3.64 5.70
CA ALA A 7 7.32 -3.23 6.82
C ALA A 7 7.90 -3.72 8.15
N ILE A 8 7.41 -3.17 9.26
CA ILE A 8 7.79 -3.61 10.59
C ILE A 8 6.54 -3.88 11.43
N THR A 9 6.66 -4.80 12.38
CA THR A 9 5.75 -4.95 13.49
C THR A 9 6.50 -4.75 14.81
N LYS A 10 5.87 -5.02 15.92
CA LYS A 10 6.55 -4.99 17.21
C LYS A 10 7.76 -5.95 17.25
N ASN A 11 7.59 -7.17 16.75
CA ASN A 11 8.60 -8.22 16.86
C ASN A 11 9.29 -8.55 15.52
N TYR A 12 8.72 -8.21 14.36
CA TYR A 12 9.22 -8.63 13.07
C TYR A 12 9.58 -7.46 12.15
N MET A 13 10.56 -7.68 11.28
CA MET A 13 10.75 -6.99 10.02
C MET A 13 10.16 -7.87 8.91
N LEU A 14 9.40 -7.28 8.01
CA LEU A 14 8.79 -7.98 6.89
C LEU A 14 9.56 -7.73 5.61
N VAL A 15 9.81 -8.80 4.86
CA VAL A 15 10.43 -8.78 3.54
C VAL A 15 9.43 -9.31 2.52
N PHE A 16 9.23 -8.58 1.44
CA PHE A 16 8.26 -8.89 0.39
C PHE A 16 8.98 -9.41 -0.85
N ASP A 17 8.97 -10.73 -1.04
CA ASP A 17 9.53 -11.40 -2.22
C ASP A 17 8.38 -11.72 -3.18
N LEU A 18 8.06 -10.77 -4.07
CA LEU A 18 6.85 -10.74 -4.86
C LEU A 18 7.13 -11.07 -6.34
N SER A 19 6.05 -11.16 -7.16
CA SER A 19 6.07 -11.71 -8.51
C SER A 19 6.76 -10.87 -9.59
N VAL A 20 7.34 -9.72 -9.26
CA VAL A 20 8.10 -8.89 -10.22
C VAL A 20 9.60 -9.15 -10.07
N ALA A 21 10.25 -9.55 -11.15
CA ALA A 21 11.67 -9.89 -11.21
C ALA A 21 12.45 -9.00 -12.17
N PHE A 22 13.76 -8.93 -11.96
CA PHE A 22 14.68 -8.20 -12.84
C PHE A 22 14.80 -8.89 -14.20
N ASP A 23 14.68 -8.12 -15.28
CA ASP A 23 14.67 -8.57 -16.67
C ASP A 23 15.81 -7.94 -17.48
N LEU A 24 16.85 -8.74 -17.74
CA LEU A 24 18.00 -8.35 -18.56
C LEU A 24 17.63 -8.06 -20.02
N TYR A 25 16.59 -8.70 -20.56
CA TYR A 25 16.16 -8.48 -21.94
C TYR A 25 15.55 -7.10 -22.12
N LYS A 26 14.71 -6.66 -21.18
CA LYS A 26 14.16 -5.31 -21.16
C LYS A 26 15.27 -4.27 -20.98
N LEU A 27 16.20 -4.52 -20.05
CA LEU A 27 17.34 -3.63 -19.81
C LEU A 27 18.17 -3.41 -21.07
N GLY A 28 18.50 -4.50 -21.80
CA GLY A 28 19.28 -4.44 -23.04
C GLY A 28 18.63 -3.67 -24.18
N ARG A 29 17.35 -3.32 -24.05
CA ARG A 29 16.54 -2.54 -25.00
C ARG A 29 16.19 -1.14 -24.52
N GLY A 30 16.66 -0.76 -23.33
CA GLY A 30 16.40 0.57 -22.75
C GLY A 30 15.01 0.73 -22.14
N TYR A 31 14.29 -0.38 -21.87
CA TYR A 31 13.04 -0.37 -21.13
C TYR A 31 13.26 -0.49 -19.62
N PHE A 32 12.20 -0.26 -18.86
CA PHE A 32 12.21 -0.50 -17.41
C PHE A 32 12.53 -1.97 -17.13
N PRO A 33 13.58 -2.28 -16.35
CA PRO A 33 14.20 -3.60 -16.32
C PRO A 33 13.54 -4.58 -15.38
N PHE A 34 12.22 -4.59 -15.34
CA PHE A 34 11.44 -5.50 -14.51
C PHE A 34 10.28 -6.11 -15.30
N SER A 35 9.93 -7.34 -14.98
CA SER A 35 8.83 -8.07 -15.59
C SER A 35 8.11 -8.91 -14.56
N TRP A 36 6.84 -9.16 -14.82
CA TRP A 36 6.11 -10.20 -14.12
C TRP A 36 6.73 -11.57 -14.39
N ASP A 37 6.86 -12.38 -13.34
CA ASP A 37 7.39 -13.75 -13.44
C ASP A 37 6.37 -14.74 -12.86
N ASP A 38 5.64 -15.43 -13.75
CA ASP A 38 4.64 -16.45 -13.38
C ASP A 38 5.25 -17.67 -12.69
N ASN A 39 6.56 -17.86 -12.78
CA ASN A 39 7.26 -18.97 -12.14
C ASN A 39 7.80 -18.62 -10.75
N HIS A 40 7.73 -17.35 -10.35
CA HIS A 40 8.18 -16.89 -9.05
C HIS A 40 7.03 -16.96 -8.04
N SER A 41 7.13 -17.85 -7.05
CA SER A 41 6.17 -17.92 -5.95
C SER A 41 6.29 -16.68 -5.07
N ALA A 42 5.23 -15.87 -5.03
CA ALA A 42 5.19 -14.71 -4.14
C ALA A 42 5.12 -15.16 -2.69
N ARG A 43 5.86 -14.48 -1.81
CA ARG A 43 5.91 -14.80 -0.38
C ARG A 43 6.25 -13.59 0.48
N ILE A 44 5.79 -13.63 1.72
CA ILE A 44 6.11 -12.65 2.75
C ILE A 44 7.00 -13.31 3.79
N GLY A 45 8.16 -12.71 4.07
CA GLY A 45 9.11 -13.20 5.06
C GLY A 45 9.00 -12.42 6.37
N LEU A 46 8.95 -13.11 7.50
CA LEU A 46 9.07 -12.55 8.83
C LEU A 46 10.47 -12.80 9.37
N LEU A 47 11.20 -11.74 9.65
CA LEU A 47 12.50 -11.74 10.29
C LEU A 47 12.36 -11.20 11.72
N ASP A 48 12.72 -12.00 12.73
CA ASP A 48 12.66 -11.54 14.13
C ASP A 48 13.65 -10.37 14.34
N ARG A 49 13.14 -9.25 14.84
CA ARG A 49 13.93 -8.03 15.09
C ARG A 49 14.91 -8.18 16.26
N ASN A 50 14.67 -9.14 17.14
CA ASN A 50 15.45 -9.39 18.36
C ASN A 50 16.22 -10.71 18.30
N GLY A 51 16.02 -11.50 17.22
CA GLY A 51 16.63 -12.81 17.02
C GLY A 51 17.91 -12.76 16.20
N ASP A 52 18.55 -13.92 16.03
CA ASP A 52 19.62 -14.10 15.03
C ASP A 52 19.00 -14.05 13.64
N SER A 53 19.48 -13.13 12.81
CA SER A 53 18.96 -12.80 11.49
C SER A 53 19.08 -13.88 10.41
N ASN A 54 19.36 -15.13 10.79
CA ASN A 54 19.63 -16.20 9.83
C ASN A 54 18.38 -17.01 9.43
N GLU A 55 17.24 -16.81 10.11
CA GLU A 55 16.02 -17.57 9.86
C GLU A 55 14.86 -16.66 9.52
N VAL A 56 14.55 -16.54 8.24
CA VAL A 56 13.32 -15.87 7.76
C VAL A 56 12.21 -16.91 7.70
N LYS A 57 11.11 -16.66 8.39
CA LYS A 57 9.90 -17.48 8.27
C LYS A 57 9.08 -17.00 7.08
N TRP A 58 9.02 -17.81 6.03
CA TRP A 58 8.32 -17.51 4.81
C TRP A 58 6.88 -17.99 4.81
N PHE A 59 5.99 -17.15 4.28
CA PHE A 59 4.58 -17.43 4.03
C PHE A 59 4.32 -17.28 2.54
N GLU A 60 3.97 -18.36 1.88
CA GLU A 60 3.56 -18.34 0.47
C GLU A 60 2.22 -17.64 0.33
N ILE A 61 2.09 -16.79 -0.68
CA ILE A 61 0.87 -16.07 -1.04
C ILE A 61 0.62 -16.22 -2.55
N ASP A 62 -0.60 -15.88 -3.00
CA ASP A 62 -0.89 -15.82 -4.43
C ASP A 62 -0.01 -14.79 -5.12
N SER A 63 0.27 -15.02 -6.42
CA SER A 63 1.03 -14.10 -7.25
C SER A 63 0.46 -12.69 -7.16
N THR A 64 1.28 -11.74 -6.77
CA THR A 64 0.92 -10.35 -6.54
C THR A 64 2.14 -9.46 -6.55
N TYR A 65 1.92 -8.16 -6.67
CA TYR A 65 2.92 -7.15 -6.37
C TYR A 65 2.25 -5.95 -5.68
N PHE A 66 2.99 -5.28 -4.81
CA PHE A 66 2.62 -3.97 -4.26
C PHE A 66 3.87 -3.13 -4.07
N PHE A 67 3.73 -1.83 -4.35
CA PHE A 67 4.78 -0.85 -4.08
C PHE A 67 4.73 -0.42 -2.62
N HIS A 68 3.52 -0.21 -2.08
CA HIS A 68 3.34 0.42 -0.78
C HIS A 68 2.38 -0.36 0.13
N THR A 69 2.74 -0.42 1.41
CA THR A 69 1.89 -0.96 2.47
C THR A 69 1.22 0.17 3.25
N PHE A 70 -0.03 -0.05 3.67
CA PHE A 70 -0.64 0.80 4.70
C PHE A 70 0.07 0.60 6.04
N ASN A 71 0.15 -0.66 6.45
CA ASN A 71 0.78 -1.04 7.72
C ASN A 71 0.96 -2.56 7.80
N ALA A 72 1.81 -2.97 8.75
CA ALA A 72 1.83 -4.33 9.26
C ALA A 72 1.79 -4.30 10.79
N HIS A 73 1.07 -5.24 11.41
CA HIS A 73 1.00 -5.34 12.87
C HIS A 73 0.72 -6.77 13.31
N GLU A 74 0.91 -7.04 14.58
CA GLU A 74 0.57 -8.32 15.18
C GLU A 74 -0.80 -8.22 15.87
N ASP A 75 -1.65 -9.23 15.66
CA ASP A 75 -2.91 -9.37 16.38
C ASP A 75 -2.70 -9.94 17.80
N SER A 76 -3.77 -10.07 18.57
CA SER A 76 -3.73 -10.61 19.93
C SER A 76 -3.34 -12.10 19.99
N SER A 77 -3.42 -12.82 18.88
CA SER A 77 -3.03 -14.23 18.75
C SER A 77 -1.59 -14.40 18.26
N GLY A 78 -0.89 -13.30 17.95
CA GLY A 78 0.46 -13.28 17.42
C GLY A 78 0.53 -13.57 15.92
N ASN A 79 -0.60 -13.53 15.18
CA ASN A 79 -0.58 -13.52 13.73
C ASN A 79 -0.14 -12.14 13.22
N VAL A 80 0.46 -12.11 12.04
CA VAL A 80 0.86 -10.84 11.41
C VAL A 80 -0.15 -10.46 10.34
N ILE A 81 -0.69 -9.25 10.47
CA ILE A 81 -1.61 -8.64 9.52
C ILE A 81 -0.82 -7.65 8.66
N VAL A 82 -0.94 -7.77 7.33
CA VAL A 82 -0.35 -6.86 6.36
C VAL A 82 -1.45 -6.29 5.49
N THR A 83 -1.51 -4.97 5.35
CA THR A 83 -2.47 -4.30 4.46
C THR A 83 -1.69 -3.46 3.45
N ALA A 84 -1.96 -3.63 2.15
CA ALA A 84 -1.24 -2.99 1.06
C ALA A 84 -2.14 -2.62 -0.12
N ALA A 85 -1.65 -1.74 -1.00
CA ALA A 85 -2.21 -1.45 -2.32
C ALA A 85 -1.65 -2.47 -3.33
N ALA A 86 -2.39 -3.55 -3.59
CA ALA A 86 -1.89 -4.71 -4.31
C ALA A 86 -2.38 -4.80 -5.74
N TYR A 87 -1.46 -5.16 -6.63
CA TYR A 87 -1.70 -5.44 -8.05
C TYR A 87 -1.77 -6.95 -8.27
N ASP A 88 -2.75 -7.41 -9.03
CA ASP A 88 -2.80 -8.80 -9.47
C ASP A 88 -1.82 -9.08 -10.61
N ARG A 89 -1.47 -8.06 -11.40
CA ARG A 89 -0.47 -8.17 -12.47
C ARG A 89 0.04 -6.79 -12.90
N LEU A 90 1.36 -6.68 -13.19
CA LEU A 90 1.97 -5.48 -13.76
C LEU A 90 3.30 -5.81 -14.45
N PHE A 91 3.74 -4.93 -15.37
CA PHE A 91 4.98 -5.07 -16.15
C PHE A 91 5.08 -6.35 -16.99
N ASP A 92 3.97 -7.00 -17.29
CA ASP A 92 3.91 -8.19 -18.16
C ASP A 92 3.79 -7.76 -19.63
N THR A 93 2.67 -7.20 -20.03
CA THR A 93 2.39 -6.70 -21.38
C THR A 93 2.64 -5.21 -21.51
N ASP A 94 2.35 -4.41 -20.49
CA ASP A 94 2.71 -2.99 -20.42
C ASP A 94 4.09 -2.80 -19.76
N TRP A 95 5.10 -2.59 -20.59
CA TRP A 95 6.47 -2.45 -20.11
C TRP A 95 6.78 -1.06 -19.51
N ASN A 96 5.88 -0.09 -19.64
CA ASN A 96 6.13 1.29 -19.23
C ASN A 96 5.30 1.76 -18.05
N GLY A 97 4.26 1.03 -17.69
CA GLY A 97 3.36 1.47 -16.64
C GLY A 97 3.03 0.40 -15.62
N PRO A 98 2.67 0.76 -14.40
CA PRO A 98 2.09 -0.22 -13.50
C PRO A 98 0.57 -0.36 -13.63
N PHE A 99 -0.18 0.61 -14.21
CA PHE A 99 -1.63 0.73 -13.98
C PHE A 99 -2.53 0.13 -15.07
N THR A 100 -2.00 -0.21 -16.26
CA THR A 100 -2.84 -0.58 -17.40
C THR A 100 -3.25 -2.06 -17.41
N GLU A 101 -2.62 -2.91 -16.63
CA GLU A 101 -2.89 -4.36 -16.58
C GLU A 101 -3.85 -4.74 -15.44
N SER A 102 -3.61 -4.22 -14.25
CA SER A 102 -4.55 -4.33 -13.13
C SER A 102 -4.47 -3.08 -12.26
N PRO A 103 -5.60 -2.60 -11.71
CA PRO A 103 -5.57 -1.52 -10.73
C PRO A 103 -5.02 -2.04 -9.40
N PRO A 104 -4.29 -1.22 -8.63
CA PRO A 104 -3.92 -1.57 -7.27
C PRO A 104 -5.14 -1.49 -6.36
N GLN A 105 -5.39 -2.51 -5.56
CA GLN A 105 -6.56 -2.61 -4.70
C GLN A 105 -6.18 -2.83 -3.24
N LEU A 106 -7.00 -2.30 -2.34
CA LEU A 106 -6.80 -2.48 -0.92
C LEU A 106 -6.94 -3.96 -0.54
N THR A 107 -5.82 -4.56 -0.19
CA THR A 107 -5.72 -5.99 0.11
C THR A 107 -5.08 -6.22 1.47
N ARG A 108 -5.58 -7.22 2.19
CA ARG A 108 -5.06 -7.67 3.48
C ARG A 108 -4.61 -9.11 3.42
N TRP A 109 -3.46 -9.40 3.99
CA TRP A 109 -2.99 -10.75 4.31
C TRP A 109 -2.96 -10.94 5.81
N GLU A 110 -3.43 -12.09 6.26
CA GLU A 110 -3.24 -12.60 7.62
C GLU A 110 -2.28 -13.78 7.56
N LEU A 111 -1.13 -13.64 8.21
CA LEU A 111 -0.08 -14.64 8.29
C LEU A 111 -0.20 -15.36 9.62
N ASN A 112 -0.71 -16.59 9.60
CA ASN A 112 -0.85 -17.39 10.80
C ASN A 112 0.51 -17.95 11.21
N THR A 113 1.11 -17.36 12.24
CA THR A 113 2.47 -17.71 12.70
C THR A 113 2.58 -19.11 13.26
N SER A 114 1.49 -19.73 13.70
CA SER A 114 1.48 -21.09 14.22
C SER A 114 1.39 -22.15 13.12
N SER A 115 0.52 -21.95 12.13
CA SER A 115 0.32 -22.91 11.03
C SER A 115 1.27 -22.70 9.85
N GLY A 116 1.82 -21.50 9.67
CA GLY A 116 2.61 -21.11 8.50
C GLY A 116 1.76 -20.79 7.26
N LEU A 117 0.45 -20.66 7.40
CA LEU A 117 -0.47 -20.35 6.30
C LEU A 117 -0.73 -18.85 6.24
N ALA A 118 -0.98 -18.36 5.02
CA ALA A 118 -1.47 -17.01 4.74
C ALA A 118 -2.88 -17.05 4.16
N THR A 119 -3.70 -16.07 4.52
CA THR A 119 -5.02 -15.84 3.90
C THR A 119 -5.08 -14.44 3.33
N LYS A 120 -5.68 -14.28 2.13
CA LYS A 120 -5.85 -13.01 1.43
C LYS A 120 -7.31 -12.57 1.50
N SER A 121 -7.53 -11.28 1.72
CA SER A 121 -8.85 -10.64 1.66
C SER A 121 -8.73 -9.32 0.91
N GLN A 122 -9.55 -9.10 -0.12
CA GLN A 122 -9.73 -7.80 -0.74
C GLN A 122 -10.71 -6.99 0.12
N LEU A 123 -10.33 -5.76 0.47
CA LEU A 123 -11.12 -4.89 1.34
C LEU A 123 -11.88 -3.80 0.57
N ASP A 124 -11.38 -3.41 -0.61
CA ASP A 124 -12.01 -2.40 -1.48
C ASP A 124 -11.70 -2.74 -2.95
N ASP A 125 -12.59 -2.36 -3.86
CA ASP A 125 -12.46 -2.56 -5.32
C ASP A 125 -11.99 -1.29 -6.05
N ARG A 126 -11.88 -0.16 -5.36
CA ARG A 126 -11.28 1.07 -5.92
C ARG A 126 -9.79 0.87 -6.20
N ALA A 127 -9.30 1.56 -7.23
CA ALA A 127 -7.86 1.71 -7.42
C ALA A 127 -7.32 2.65 -6.34
N VAL A 128 -6.37 2.17 -5.52
CA VAL A 128 -5.78 2.94 -4.42
C VAL A 128 -4.27 2.80 -4.43
N GLU A 129 -3.57 3.92 -4.19
CA GLU A 129 -2.12 3.94 -4.06
C GLU A 129 -1.65 5.00 -3.05
N PHE A 130 -0.36 4.97 -2.74
CA PHE A 130 0.27 5.89 -1.81
C PHE A 130 -0.42 5.90 -0.43
N PRO A 131 -0.56 4.71 0.19
CA PRO A 131 -1.23 4.58 1.46
C PRO A 131 -0.46 5.24 2.60
N ARG A 132 -1.18 5.84 3.52
CA ARG A 132 -0.64 6.46 4.74
C ARG A 132 -1.49 6.14 5.95
N ILE A 133 -0.85 6.10 7.10
CA ILE A 133 -1.48 6.01 8.41
C ILE A 133 -0.89 7.08 9.33
N HIS A 134 -1.48 7.27 10.49
CA HIS A 134 -0.84 8.07 11.54
C HIS A 134 0.53 7.43 11.92
N PRO A 135 1.66 8.19 11.84
CA PRO A 135 3.02 7.62 12.00
C PRO A 135 3.27 6.90 13.33
N SER A 136 2.60 7.29 14.42
CA SER A 136 2.74 6.62 15.73
C SER A 136 2.15 5.21 15.78
N PHE A 137 1.38 4.82 14.74
CA PHE A 137 0.77 3.49 14.62
C PHE A 137 1.54 2.55 13.67
N VAL A 138 2.64 2.99 13.08
CA VAL A 138 3.50 2.11 12.29
C VAL A 138 3.97 0.94 13.15
N GLY A 139 3.70 -0.28 12.68
CA GLY A 139 4.01 -1.53 13.40
C GLY A 139 3.02 -1.90 14.50
N LYS A 140 1.93 -1.17 14.66
CA LYS A 140 0.87 -1.40 15.64
C LYS A 140 -0.49 -1.48 14.95
N SER A 141 -1.49 -2.08 15.59
CA SER A 141 -2.87 -2.02 15.09
C SER A 141 -3.31 -0.57 14.96
N ASN A 142 -3.87 -0.22 13.81
CA ASN A 142 -4.44 1.09 13.49
C ASN A 142 -5.89 0.93 13.07
N GLN A 143 -6.70 1.93 13.38
CA GLN A 143 -8.08 2.00 12.94
C GLN A 143 -8.20 2.68 11.57
N TYR A 144 -7.44 3.75 11.34
CA TYR A 144 -7.58 4.57 10.14
C TYR A 144 -6.41 4.45 9.19
N GLY A 145 -6.71 4.57 7.89
CA GLY A 145 -5.72 4.66 6.83
C GLY A 145 -6.21 5.59 5.74
N TYR A 146 -5.28 6.20 5.03
CA TYR A 146 -5.55 7.17 3.97
C TYR A 146 -4.80 6.76 2.72
N ALA A 147 -5.39 6.97 1.54
CA ALA A 147 -4.71 6.72 0.27
C ALA A 147 -5.21 7.66 -0.81
N LEU A 148 -4.45 7.83 -1.87
CA LEU A 148 -4.99 8.33 -3.12
C LEU A 148 -5.90 7.27 -3.71
N ALA A 149 -7.03 7.68 -4.28
CA ALA A 149 -7.99 6.79 -4.90
C ALA A 149 -8.41 7.27 -6.28
N SER A 150 -8.87 6.31 -7.07
CA SER A 150 -9.54 6.56 -8.35
C SER A 150 -10.71 5.62 -8.51
N SER A 151 -11.86 6.16 -8.87
CA SER A 151 -13.03 5.39 -9.32
C SER A 151 -12.82 4.80 -10.72
N ASN A 152 -11.87 5.34 -11.50
CA ASN A 152 -11.49 4.82 -12.81
C ASN A 152 -10.41 3.73 -12.68
N THR A 153 -10.86 2.48 -12.56
CA THR A 153 -9.95 1.32 -12.41
C THR A 153 -9.20 0.95 -13.70
N SER A 154 -9.66 1.44 -14.86
CA SER A 154 -8.98 1.17 -16.15
C SER A 154 -7.77 2.08 -16.39
N GLN A 155 -7.82 3.30 -15.86
CA GLN A 155 -6.73 4.28 -15.90
C GLN A 155 -6.82 5.13 -14.62
N PRO A 156 -6.26 4.66 -13.51
CA PRO A 156 -6.28 5.38 -12.25
C PRO A 156 -5.67 6.78 -12.39
N ASP A 157 -6.45 7.80 -12.08
CA ASP A 157 -6.06 9.21 -12.21
C ASP A 157 -5.88 9.92 -10.86
N PHE A 158 -6.13 9.20 -9.75
CA PHE A 158 -5.88 9.64 -8.38
C PHE A 158 -6.40 11.05 -8.06
N LYS A 159 -7.67 11.28 -8.38
CA LYS A 159 -8.38 12.54 -8.14
C LYS A 159 -9.06 12.62 -6.78
N GLU A 160 -8.87 11.61 -5.97
CA GLU A 160 -9.57 11.41 -4.71
C GLU A 160 -8.59 11.07 -3.59
N ILE A 161 -8.89 11.46 -2.36
CA ILE A 161 -8.35 10.83 -1.15
C ILE A 161 -9.46 9.98 -0.55
N VAL A 162 -9.14 8.76 -0.17
CA VAL A 162 -10.01 7.90 0.62
C VAL A 162 -9.47 7.77 2.04
N LYS A 163 -10.35 7.93 3.03
CA LYS A 163 -10.14 7.55 4.42
C LYS A 163 -10.82 6.20 4.65
N TYR A 164 -10.10 5.24 5.17
CA TYR A 164 -10.62 3.94 5.59
C TYR A 164 -10.75 3.87 7.11
N ASP A 165 -11.87 3.34 7.60
CA ASP A 165 -12.03 2.87 8.97
C ASP A 165 -12.00 1.33 8.95
N PHE A 166 -10.87 0.76 9.31
CA PHE A 166 -10.64 -0.70 9.29
C PHE A 166 -11.42 -1.46 10.35
N ASN A 167 -11.84 -0.79 11.44
CA ASN A 167 -12.61 -1.41 12.50
C ASN A 167 -14.09 -1.55 12.11
N ASN A 168 -14.64 -0.56 11.42
CA ASN A 168 -16.04 -0.53 10.99
C ASN A 168 -16.23 -1.01 9.54
N ASN A 169 -15.13 -1.25 8.83
CA ASN A 169 -15.13 -1.61 7.40
C ASN A 169 -15.91 -0.60 6.55
N THR A 170 -15.65 0.69 6.78
CA THR A 170 -16.26 1.82 6.06
C THR A 170 -15.17 2.69 5.45
N SER A 171 -15.56 3.53 4.48
CA SER A 171 -14.66 4.52 3.88
C SER A 171 -15.39 5.81 3.55
N GLU A 172 -14.66 6.90 3.57
CA GLU A 172 -15.08 8.24 3.16
C GLU A 172 -14.16 8.74 2.06
N VAL A 173 -14.69 9.52 1.11
CA VAL A 173 -13.94 9.98 -0.06
C VAL A 173 -13.99 11.49 -0.13
N TYR A 174 -12.85 12.12 -0.32
CA TYR A 174 -12.72 13.52 -0.68
C TYR A 174 -12.27 13.63 -2.14
N GLU A 175 -13.05 14.37 -2.95
CA GLU A 175 -12.75 14.63 -4.36
C GLU A 175 -12.05 15.99 -4.52
N TYR A 176 -10.91 16.02 -5.19
CA TYR A 176 -10.21 17.27 -5.50
C TYR A 176 -10.97 18.16 -6.51
N GLY A 177 -11.89 17.56 -7.28
CA GLY A 177 -12.65 18.20 -8.32
C GLY A 177 -12.02 18.08 -9.71
N SER A 178 -12.72 18.59 -10.72
CA SER A 178 -12.34 18.45 -12.14
C SER A 178 -10.97 19.06 -12.42
N GLY A 179 -10.16 18.35 -13.22
CA GLY A 179 -8.84 18.82 -13.66
C GLY A 179 -7.79 18.88 -12.58
N LYS A 180 -8.04 18.31 -11.39
CA LYS A 180 -7.10 18.29 -10.27
C LYS A 180 -6.61 16.88 -9.99
N PHE A 181 -5.32 16.75 -9.68
CA PHE A 181 -4.63 15.49 -9.45
C PHE A 181 -3.80 15.58 -8.18
N GLY A 182 -4.09 14.70 -7.23
CA GLY A 182 -3.40 14.68 -5.94
C GLY A 182 -2.08 13.94 -5.98
N ALA A 183 -1.16 14.37 -5.11
CA ALA A 183 0.01 13.60 -4.74
C ALA A 183 -0.22 12.91 -3.39
N GLU A 184 0.67 11.99 -3.05
CA GLU A 184 0.67 11.20 -1.83
C GLU A 184 0.28 12.03 -0.58
N PRO A 185 -0.77 11.64 0.17
CA PRO A 185 -1.18 12.37 1.37
C PRO A 185 -0.20 12.14 2.52
N VAL A 186 0.00 13.14 3.36
CA VAL A 186 0.80 13.04 4.58
C VAL A 186 -0.08 13.36 5.76
N PHE A 187 -0.16 12.44 6.73
CA PHE A 187 -0.87 12.68 7.98
C PHE A 187 0.00 13.44 8.98
N VAL A 188 -0.56 14.48 9.58
CA VAL A 188 0.05 15.26 10.66
C VAL A 188 -0.93 15.34 11.84
N ALA A 189 -0.54 14.77 12.98
CA ALA A 189 -1.36 14.82 14.18
C ALA A 189 -1.57 16.29 14.67
N ALA A 190 -2.76 16.60 15.13
CA ALA A 190 -3.00 17.87 15.80
C ALA A 190 -2.27 17.95 17.15
N GLU A 191 -1.94 19.14 17.61
CA GLU A 191 -1.37 19.33 18.93
C GLU A 191 -2.35 18.89 20.00
N GLY A 192 -1.95 17.97 20.88
CA GLY A 192 -2.80 17.43 21.94
C GLY A 192 -3.86 16.43 21.47
N ALA A 193 -3.73 15.87 20.25
CA ALA A 193 -4.65 14.87 19.69
C ALA A 193 -4.97 13.74 20.68
N GLN A 194 -6.25 13.38 20.81
CA GLN A 194 -6.75 12.32 21.70
C GLN A 194 -7.26 11.09 20.93
N SER A 195 -7.52 11.22 19.62
CA SER A 195 -7.92 10.13 18.73
C SER A 195 -6.92 9.96 17.59
N GLU A 196 -6.88 8.75 17.00
CA GLU A 196 -5.92 8.40 15.94
C GLU A 196 -6.06 9.28 14.70
N ASP A 197 -7.28 9.69 14.37
CA ASP A 197 -7.58 10.50 13.19
C ASP A 197 -7.64 12.02 13.47
N GLU A 198 -7.31 12.45 14.70
CA GLU A 198 -7.30 13.86 15.06
C GLU A 198 -6.04 14.55 14.53
N GLY A 199 -6.16 15.17 13.36
CA GLY A 199 -5.05 15.76 12.65
C GLY A 199 -5.41 16.28 11.27
N TYR A 200 -4.41 16.36 10.43
CA TYR A 200 -4.53 16.95 9.10
C TYR A 200 -3.95 16.02 8.05
N LEU A 201 -4.53 16.03 6.85
CA LEU A 201 -3.94 15.46 5.65
C LEU A 201 -3.40 16.58 4.78
N LEU A 202 -2.12 16.51 4.45
CA LEU A 202 -1.46 17.44 3.54
C LEU A 202 -1.22 16.73 2.21
N SER A 203 -1.68 17.33 1.10
CA SER A 203 -1.43 16.81 -0.24
C SER A 203 -1.09 17.95 -1.20
N LEU A 204 -0.11 17.73 -2.09
CA LEU A 204 0.13 18.61 -3.22
C LEU A 204 -0.83 18.24 -4.34
N VAL A 205 -1.58 19.20 -4.83
CA VAL A 205 -2.62 18.99 -5.85
C VAL A 205 -2.31 19.83 -7.08
N TYR A 206 -2.02 19.16 -8.20
CA TYR A 206 -1.84 19.81 -9.48
C TYR A 206 -3.21 20.21 -10.06
N ASN A 207 -3.33 21.43 -10.54
CA ASN A 207 -4.50 21.97 -11.22
C ASN A 207 -4.17 22.21 -12.69
N GLN A 208 -4.76 21.40 -13.58
CA GLN A 208 -4.53 21.45 -15.01
C GLN A 208 -4.99 22.76 -15.68
N GLU A 209 -6.02 23.41 -15.13
CA GLU A 209 -6.55 24.66 -15.71
C GLU A 209 -5.59 25.85 -15.49
N THR A 210 -4.91 25.87 -14.35
CA THR A 210 -3.99 26.96 -14.00
C THR A 210 -2.53 26.63 -14.23
N ASP A 211 -2.21 25.35 -14.55
CA ASP A 211 -0.86 24.79 -14.65
C ASP A 211 -0.02 25.09 -13.38
N LYS A 212 -0.63 24.90 -12.20
CA LYS A 212 -0.02 25.15 -10.90
C LYS A 212 -0.38 24.04 -9.92
N SER A 213 0.42 23.95 -8.87
CA SER A 213 0.13 23.06 -7.74
C SER A 213 -0.18 23.87 -6.49
N ASP A 214 -1.18 23.41 -5.75
CA ASP A 214 -1.59 23.94 -4.46
C ASP A 214 -1.25 22.93 -3.35
N LEU A 215 -0.91 23.40 -2.17
CA LEU A 215 -0.89 22.59 -0.96
C LEU A 215 -2.31 22.59 -0.37
N ILE A 216 -2.95 21.43 -0.38
CA ILE A 216 -4.26 21.23 0.25
C ILE A 216 -4.03 20.68 1.66
N ILE A 217 -4.77 21.22 2.63
CA ILE A 217 -4.80 20.78 4.01
C ILE A 217 -6.24 20.43 4.34
N LEU A 218 -6.49 19.17 4.65
CA LEU A 218 -7.80 18.65 5.02
C LEU A 218 -7.81 18.28 6.51
N ASP A 219 -8.98 18.35 7.15
CA ASP A 219 -9.20 17.71 8.43
C ASP A 219 -9.17 16.18 8.20
N ALA A 220 -8.28 15.46 8.90
CA ALA A 220 -8.16 14.02 8.72
C ALA A 220 -9.33 13.24 9.34
N LYS A 221 -10.14 13.89 10.18
CA LYS A 221 -11.33 13.31 10.80
C LYS A 221 -12.50 13.28 9.83
N GLU A 222 -12.64 14.34 9.05
CA GLU A 222 -13.70 14.53 8.03
C GLU A 222 -13.05 15.13 6.76
N PRO A 223 -12.28 14.34 6.01
CA PRO A 223 -11.55 14.83 4.85
C PRO A 223 -12.44 15.22 3.67
#